data_f9f3c006ce1148d7cbbe973bc994f0cc
#
_entry.id   f9f3c006ce1148d7cbbe973bc994f0cc
#
_cell.length_a   1.000
_cell.length_b   1.000
_cell.length_c   1.000
_cell.angle_alpha   90.00
_cell.angle_beta   90.00
_cell.angle_gamma   90.00
#
_symmetry.space_group_name_H-M   'P 1'
#
loop_
_entity.id
_entity.type
_entity.pdbx_description
1 polymer ?
#
loop_
_entity_poly.entity_id
_entity_poly.type
_entity_poly.pdbx_seq_one_letter_code
_entity_poly.pdbx_strand_id
1 'polypeptide(L)'
;VSYKHGAYLIIEHTEALHVIDVNSGNRTKNKDSQEANAMEVNLGAATEIARQLRLRDMGGIVVIDFIDMKLAEDRQKLYEHMCELMKNDRAKHNILPLSKFGLMQITRQRVRPVMDIKVEETCPTCHGEGKVKSSFLFDKVLEGKINFLVNTLGIKRFTLHVHPYVAAYINQGIISRKNKWQLRFGLGFNVIPNQKLAFLEYQFFDKKGKEINMQEEIEIR
;
A
#
# COMPACT_ATOMS: atom_id res chain seq x y z
N VAL A 1 6.71 12.10 -7.02
CA VAL A 1 8.03 12.68 -7.41
C VAL A 1 8.13 14.07 -6.82
N SER A 2 9.13 14.31 -5.98
CA SER A 2 9.39 15.65 -5.42
C SER A 2 10.30 16.44 -6.36
N TYR A 3 10.06 17.74 -6.47
CA TYR A 3 10.91 18.68 -7.21
C TYR A 3 11.15 19.96 -6.40
N LYS A 4 11.36 21.12 -6.95
CA LYS A 4 11.81 22.32 -6.23
C LYS A 4 10.93 22.71 -5.04
N HIS A 5 11.58 23.09 -3.91
CA HIS A 5 10.96 23.72 -2.73
C HIS A 5 9.81 22.97 -2.05
N GLY A 6 9.85 21.64 -2.04
CA GLY A 6 8.85 20.80 -1.39
C GLY A 6 7.58 20.58 -2.22
N ALA A 7 7.49 21.11 -3.43
CA ALA A 7 6.44 20.75 -4.37
C ALA A 7 6.66 19.32 -4.91
N TYR A 8 5.59 18.62 -5.24
CA TYR A 8 5.67 17.25 -5.70
C TYR A 8 4.57 16.90 -6.71
N LEU A 9 4.84 15.88 -7.53
CA LEU A 9 3.91 15.29 -8.48
C LEU A 9 3.43 13.94 -7.97
N ILE A 10 2.14 13.67 -8.10
CA ILE A 10 1.55 12.35 -8.02
C ILE A 10 1.33 11.87 -9.44
N ILE A 11 1.90 10.72 -9.79
CA ILE A 11 1.79 10.15 -11.14
C ILE A 11 1.13 8.79 -11.00
N GLU A 12 -0.06 8.66 -11.54
CA GLU A 12 -0.84 7.43 -11.51
C GLU A 12 -1.08 6.91 -12.92
N HIS A 13 -1.09 5.60 -13.04
CA HIS A 13 -1.44 4.91 -14.28
C HIS A 13 -2.80 4.26 -14.10
N THR A 14 -3.75 4.65 -14.93
CA THR A 14 -5.05 3.98 -15.04
C THR A 14 -5.03 3.03 -16.23
N GLU A 15 -6.09 2.26 -16.43
CA GLU A 15 -6.19 1.33 -17.55
C GLU A 15 -6.02 2.04 -18.93
N ALA A 16 -6.53 3.25 -19.08
CA ALA A 16 -6.59 3.95 -20.36
C ALA A 16 -5.62 5.13 -20.49
N LEU A 17 -5.20 5.75 -19.40
CA LEU A 17 -4.43 7.00 -19.43
C LEU A 17 -3.53 7.15 -18.21
N HIS A 18 -2.58 8.07 -18.29
CA HIS A 18 -1.79 8.53 -17.15
C HIS A 18 -2.39 9.81 -16.58
N VAL A 19 -2.47 9.93 -15.28
CA VAL A 19 -2.89 11.13 -14.57
C VAL A 19 -1.71 11.67 -13.76
N ILE A 20 -1.49 12.98 -13.85
CA ILE A 20 -0.43 13.67 -13.09
C ILE A 20 -1.07 14.82 -12.34
N ASP A 21 -1.01 14.78 -11.01
CA ASP A 21 -1.47 15.84 -10.13
C ASP A 21 -0.29 16.65 -9.59
N VAL A 22 -0.41 17.99 -9.61
CA VAL A 22 0.63 18.95 -9.22
C VAL A 22 0.31 19.52 -7.85
N ASN A 23 1.18 19.27 -6.87
CA ASN A 23 1.03 19.73 -5.50
C ASN A 23 2.11 20.74 -5.11
N SER A 24 1.68 21.89 -4.55
CA SER A 24 2.59 22.96 -4.12
C SER A 24 3.36 22.67 -2.82
N GLY A 25 2.98 21.62 -2.08
CA GLY A 25 3.53 21.37 -0.73
C GLY A 25 3.15 22.44 0.30
N ASN A 26 3.92 22.51 1.40
CA ASN A 26 3.67 23.40 2.53
C ASN A 26 4.21 24.82 2.31
N ARG A 27 3.88 25.46 1.19
CA ARG A 27 4.26 26.89 1.02
C ARG A 27 3.29 27.80 1.76
N THR A 28 3.78 28.53 2.77
CA THR A 28 3.02 29.56 3.52
C THR A 28 2.75 30.75 2.62
N LYS A 29 1.51 31.21 2.54
CA LYS A 29 1.04 32.11 1.48
C LYS A 29 0.69 33.49 2.01
N ASN A 30 1.29 34.54 1.48
CA ASN A 30 0.69 35.84 1.40
C ASN A 30 -0.24 35.87 0.17
N LYS A 31 -1.48 36.35 0.30
CA LYS A 31 -2.51 36.32 -0.77
C LYS A 31 -2.07 37.02 -2.07
N ASP A 32 -1.27 38.06 -1.98
CA ASP A 32 -0.82 38.85 -3.14
C ASP A 32 0.26 38.15 -3.99
N SER A 33 0.84 37.05 -3.50
CA SER A 33 1.81 36.24 -4.21
C SER A 33 1.26 34.90 -4.70
N GLN A 34 -0.04 34.64 -4.57
CA GLN A 34 -0.60 33.32 -4.86
C GLN A 34 -0.49 32.92 -6.33
N GLU A 35 -0.78 33.83 -7.24
CA GLU A 35 -0.69 33.62 -8.70
C GLU A 35 0.76 33.41 -9.14
N ALA A 36 1.67 34.27 -8.67
CA ALA A 36 3.10 34.13 -8.95
C ALA A 36 3.67 32.81 -8.42
N ASN A 37 3.25 32.39 -7.23
CA ASN A 37 3.61 31.09 -6.66
C ASN A 37 3.04 29.91 -7.47
N ALA A 38 1.78 30.00 -7.90
CA ALA A 38 1.16 28.98 -8.74
C ALA A 38 1.92 28.83 -10.07
N MET A 39 2.26 29.95 -10.71
CA MET A 39 3.03 29.96 -11.94
C MET A 39 4.42 29.35 -11.77
N GLU A 40 5.16 29.72 -10.71
CA GLU A 40 6.48 29.16 -10.43
C GLU A 40 6.44 27.64 -10.20
N VAL A 41 5.45 27.17 -9.41
CA VAL A 41 5.25 25.74 -9.15
C VAL A 41 4.91 25.02 -10.44
N ASN A 42 3.98 25.54 -11.23
CA ASN A 42 3.54 24.93 -12.47
C ASN A 42 4.66 24.87 -13.53
N LEU A 43 5.50 25.89 -13.66
CA LEU A 43 6.67 25.86 -14.55
C LEU A 43 7.69 24.80 -14.10
N GLY A 44 7.93 24.71 -12.80
CA GLY A 44 8.78 23.66 -12.22
C GLY A 44 8.20 22.27 -12.45
N ALA A 45 6.89 22.12 -12.26
CA ALA A 45 6.15 20.89 -12.53
C ALA A 45 6.28 20.49 -14.01
N ALA A 46 6.05 21.43 -14.96
CA ALA A 46 6.16 21.16 -16.38
C ALA A 46 7.56 20.62 -16.76
N THR A 47 8.62 21.21 -16.19
CA THR A 47 9.99 20.75 -16.39
C THR A 47 10.19 19.32 -15.91
N GLU A 48 9.73 19.01 -14.71
CA GLU A 48 9.83 17.66 -14.14
C GLU A 48 8.95 16.65 -14.88
N ILE A 49 7.71 17.03 -15.27
CA ILE A 49 6.81 16.20 -16.05
C ILE A 49 7.45 15.80 -17.38
N ALA A 50 7.97 16.77 -18.14
CA ALA A 50 8.65 16.49 -19.39
C ALA A 50 9.85 15.51 -19.20
N ARG A 51 10.56 15.63 -18.08
CA ARG A 51 11.62 14.70 -17.70
C ARG A 51 11.06 13.30 -17.39
N GLN A 52 9.99 13.20 -16.60
CA GLN A 52 9.38 11.94 -16.22
C GLN A 52 8.74 11.20 -17.42
N LEU A 53 8.11 11.92 -18.35
CA LEU A 53 7.58 11.33 -19.58
C LEU A 53 8.67 10.60 -20.38
N ARG A 54 9.86 11.18 -20.46
CA ARG A 54 11.03 10.57 -21.13
C ARG A 54 11.65 9.44 -20.32
N LEU A 55 11.85 9.64 -19.01
CA LEU A 55 12.51 8.65 -18.14
C LEU A 55 11.71 7.35 -18.01
N ARG A 56 10.39 7.48 -17.86
CA ARG A 56 9.49 6.34 -17.72
C ARG A 56 8.95 5.82 -19.04
N ASP A 57 9.31 6.46 -20.16
CA ASP A 57 8.77 6.21 -21.49
C ASP A 57 7.23 6.18 -21.50
N MET A 58 6.63 7.13 -20.80
CA MET A 58 5.17 7.22 -20.67
C MET A 58 4.58 7.60 -22.03
N GLY A 59 3.75 6.72 -22.57
CA GLY A 59 3.07 6.93 -23.86
C GLY A 59 1.55 6.68 -23.73
N GLY A 60 0.81 7.16 -24.71
CA GLY A 60 -0.64 7.16 -24.68
C GLY A 60 -1.18 8.54 -24.31
N ILE A 61 -2.31 8.58 -23.63
CA ILE A 61 -2.95 9.82 -23.17
C ILE A 61 -2.42 10.14 -21.77
N VAL A 62 -1.95 11.37 -21.59
CA VAL A 62 -1.51 11.91 -20.31
C VAL A 62 -2.36 13.14 -20.00
N VAL A 63 -2.99 13.16 -18.83
CA VAL A 63 -3.75 14.30 -18.32
C VAL A 63 -3.00 14.86 -17.12
N ILE A 64 -2.73 16.16 -17.17
CA ILE A 64 -2.00 16.85 -16.12
C ILE A 64 -2.94 17.85 -15.47
N ASP A 65 -3.06 17.81 -14.16
CA ASP A 65 -3.81 18.76 -13.34
C ASP A 65 -2.84 19.75 -12.72
N PHE A 66 -2.75 20.93 -13.33
CA PHE A 66 -1.92 22.03 -12.87
C PHE A 66 -2.65 22.86 -11.81
N ILE A 67 -1.90 23.50 -10.94
CA ILE A 67 -2.46 24.44 -9.97
C ILE A 67 -3.21 25.56 -10.73
N ASP A 68 -4.42 25.85 -10.30
CA ASP A 68 -5.28 26.86 -10.91
C ASP A 68 -4.60 28.21 -11.09
N MET A 69 -4.74 28.77 -12.29
CA MET A 69 -4.27 30.10 -12.67
C MET A 69 -5.42 30.93 -13.23
N LYS A 70 -5.61 32.12 -12.68
CA LYS A 70 -6.70 33.01 -13.07
C LYS A 70 -6.46 33.71 -14.43
N LEU A 71 -5.19 34.11 -14.65
CA LEU A 71 -4.82 34.86 -15.84
C LEU A 71 -4.66 33.94 -17.05
N ALA A 72 -5.31 34.31 -18.16
CA ALA A 72 -5.18 33.57 -19.42
C ALA A 72 -3.75 33.62 -19.97
N GLU A 73 -3.05 34.72 -19.73
CA GLU A 73 -1.66 34.90 -20.16
C GLU A 73 -0.73 33.88 -19.47
N ASP A 74 -0.93 33.61 -18.20
CA ASP A 74 -0.11 32.64 -17.46
C ASP A 74 -0.38 31.21 -17.90
N ARG A 75 -1.63 30.87 -18.21
CA ARG A 75 -1.96 29.59 -18.85
C ARG A 75 -1.31 29.42 -20.22
N GLN A 76 -1.26 30.49 -21.00
CA GLN A 76 -0.59 30.49 -22.31
C GLN A 76 0.92 30.32 -22.16
N LYS A 77 1.57 31.03 -21.23
CA LYS A 77 2.99 30.90 -20.94
C LYS A 77 3.36 29.48 -20.50
N LEU A 78 2.54 28.87 -19.63
CA LEU A 78 2.75 27.48 -19.19
C LEU A 78 2.64 26.49 -20.36
N TYR A 79 1.67 26.67 -21.24
CA TYR A 79 1.53 25.86 -22.45
C TYR A 79 2.75 25.98 -23.36
N GLU A 80 3.20 27.21 -23.66
CA GLU A 80 4.37 27.46 -24.49
C GLU A 80 5.63 26.86 -23.88
N HIS A 81 5.79 26.98 -22.54
CA HIS A 81 6.88 26.36 -21.82
C HIS A 81 6.88 24.84 -21.94
N MET A 82 5.72 24.19 -21.78
CA MET A 82 5.60 22.74 -21.98
C MET A 82 5.95 22.34 -23.42
N CYS A 83 5.49 23.07 -24.41
CA CYS A 83 5.83 22.82 -25.81
C CYS A 83 7.34 22.90 -26.06
N GLU A 84 8.02 23.90 -25.48
CA GLU A 84 9.47 24.05 -25.62
C GLU A 84 10.24 22.89 -24.92
N LEU A 85 9.82 22.49 -23.73
CA LEU A 85 10.42 21.37 -23.01
C LEU A 85 10.27 20.02 -23.74
N MET A 86 9.18 19.85 -24.48
CA MET A 86 8.90 18.62 -25.23
C MET A 86 9.47 18.64 -26.64
N LYS A 87 9.95 19.77 -27.17
CA LYS A 87 10.50 19.93 -28.51
C LYS A 87 11.59 18.93 -28.87
N ASN A 88 12.41 18.55 -27.89
CA ASN A 88 13.49 17.57 -28.07
C ASN A 88 13.08 16.13 -27.74
N ASP A 89 11.81 15.85 -27.52
CA ASP A 89 11.36 14.48 -27.32
C ASP A 89 11.37 13.70 -28.63
N ARG A 90 11.97 12.52 -28.62
CA ARG A 90 12.06 11.64 -29.80
C ARG A 90 10.73 11.01 -30.19
N ALA A 91 9.81 10.89 -29.22
CA ALA A 91 8.47 10.35 -29.45
C ALA A 91 7.56 11.41 -30.08
N LYS A 92 6.78 11.03 -31.07
CA LYS A 92 5.74 11.92 -31.61
C LYS A 92 4.72 12.23 -30.52
N HIS A 93 4.43 13.49 -30.33
CA HIS A 93 3.49 13.94 -29.32
C HIS A 93 2.66 15.11 -29.82
N ASN A 94 1.51 15.31 -29.19
CA ASN A 94 0.65 16.47 -29.38
C ASN A 94 0.24 16.99 -28.00
N ILE A 95 0.32 18.31 -27.80
CA ILE A 95 -0.01 18.98 -26.55
C ILE A 95 -1.18 19.89 -26.81
N LEU A 96 -2.25 19.76 -26.05
CA LEU A 96 -3.40 20.66 -26.13
C LEU A 96 -3.24 21.80 -25.12
N PRO A 97 -3.71 23.02 -25.47
CA PRO A 97 -3.70 24.15 -24.53
C PRO A 97 -4.43 23.81 -23.23
N LEU A 98 -4.06 24.48 -22.13
CA LEU A 98 -4.75 24.31 -20.85
C LEU A 98 -6.24 24.64 -20.98
N SER A 99 -7.05 23.78 -20.41
CA SER A 99 -8.47 24.04 -20.21
C SER A 99 -8.69 25.18 -19.19
N LYS A 100 -9.94 25.69 -19.12
CA LYS A 100 -10.33 26.67 -18.09
C LYS A 100 -10.18 26.12 -16.65
N PHE A 101 -10.11 24.79 -16.50
CA PHE A 101 -9.98 24.08 -15.23
C PHE A 101 -8.53 23.65 -14.91
N GLY A 102 -7.51 24.24 -15.55
CA GLY A 102 -6.11 23.91 -15.28
C GLY A 102 -5.60 22.60 -15.89
N LEU A 103 -6.45 21.87 -16.61
CA LEU A 103 -6.08 20.57 -17.20
C LEU A 103 -5.33 20.75 -18.52
N MET A 104 -4.17 20.09 -18.64
CA MET A 104 -3.43 19.96 -19.90
C MET A 104 -3.47 18.50 -20.35
N GLN A 105 -3.69 18.28 -21.65
CA GLN A 105 -3.68 16.96 -22.25
C GLN A 105 -2.48 16.82 -23.18
N ILE A 106 -1.78 15.70 -23.05
CA ILE A 106 -0.67 15.34 -23.93
C ILE A 106 -0.95 13.94 -24.49
N THR A 107 -0.88 13.79 -25.81
CA THR A 107 -0.82 12.47 -26.43
C THR A 107 0.60 12.21 -26.87
N ARG A 108 1.19 11.10 -26.46
CA ARG A 108 2.57 10.74 -26.78
C ARG A 108 2.62 9.31 -27.31
N GLN A 109 3.30 9.11 -28.44
CA GLN A 109 3.46 7.79 -29.03
C GLN A 109 4.29 6.90 -28.09
N ARG A 110 3.84 5.67 -27.88
CA ARG A 110 4.64 4.65 -27.16
C ARG A 110 5.79 4.21 -28.05
N VAL A 111 7.01 4.31 -27.52
CA VAL A 111 8.23 3.92 -28.25
C VAL A 111 8.66 2.51 -27.88
N ARG A 112 8.33 2.06 -26.66
CA ARG A 112 8.66 0.73 -26.14
C ARG A 112 7.40 0.03 -25.62
N PRO A 113 7.35 -1.31 -25.64
CA PRO A 113 6.30 -2.03 -24.93
C PRO A 113 6.38 -1.73 -23.43
N VAL A 114 5.21 -1.68 -22.77
CA VAL A 114 5.13 -1.51 -21.32
C VAL A 114 5.84 -2.69 -20.65
N MET A 115 6.94 -2.41 -19.97
CA MET A 115 7.56 -3.38 -19.08
C MET A 115 6.93 -3.23 -17.70
N ASP A 116 6.00 -4.10 -17.39
CA ASP A 116 5.39 -4.19 -16.05
C ASP A 116 6.34 -4.97 -15.14
N ILE A 117 7.32 -4.28 -14.59
CA ILE A 117 8.21 -4.86 -13.58
C ILE A 117 7.46 -4.82 -12.25
N LYS A 118 6.84 -5.91 -11.87
CA LYS A 118 6.27 -6.07 -10.53
C LYS A 118 7.41 -6.11 -9.52
N VAL A 119 7.67 -4.96 -8.91
CA VAL A 119 8.68 -4.80 -7.83
C VAL A 119 8.06 -5.10 -6.45
N GLU A 120 6.75 -5.30 -6.40
CA GLU A 120 6.00 -5.51 -5.18
C GLU A 120 5.70 -6.99 -4.96
N GLU A 121 6.02 -7.48 -3.79
CA GLU A 121 5.62 -8.79 -3.33
C GLU A 121 4.36 -8.67 -2.46
N THR A 122 3.48 -9.65 -2.58
CA THR A 122 2.28 -9.69 -1.72
C THR A 122 2.71 -9.83 -0.26
N CYS A 123 2.27 -8.90 0.59
CA CYS A 123 2.59 -8.93 2.01
C CYS A 123 2.15 -10.28 2.64
N PRO A 124 3.06 -11.07 3.23
CA PRO A 124 2.72 -12.37 3.81
C PRO A 124 1.77 -12.29 5.01
N THR A 125 1.62 -11.09 5.61
CA THR A 125 0.77 -10.89 6.80
C THR A 125 -0.67 -10.58 6.44
N CYS A 126 -0.92 -9.76 5.41
CA CYS A 126 -2.26 -9.33 5.01
C CYS A 126 -2.66 -9.83 3.61
N HIS A 127 -1.79 -10.58 2.92
CA HIS A 127 -2.04 -11.11 1.57
C HIS A 127 -2.53 -10.07 0.56
N GLY A 128 -2.09 -8.81 0.72
CA GLY A 128 -2.48 -7.69 -0.14
C GLY A 128 -3.70 -6.89 0.33
N GLU A 129 -4.40 -7.31 1.39
CA GLU A 129 -5.59 -6.62 1.90
C GLU A 129 -5.29 -5.29 2.61
N GLY A 130 -4.04 -5.02 2.98
CA GLY A 130 -3.62 -3.82 3.72
C GLY A 130 -4.16 -3.75 5.15
N LYS A 131 -4.94 -4.75 5.60
CA LYS A 131 -5.53 -4.84 6.93
C LYS A 131 -5.25 -6.19 7.54
N VAL A 132 -5.04 -6.22 8.84
CA VAL A 132 -4.92 -7.46 9.63
C VAL A 132 -5.97 -7.48 10.73
N LYS A 133 -6.38 -8.68 11.14
CA LYS A 133 -7.32 -8.82 12.27
C LYS A 133 -6.72 -8.21 13.53
N SER A 134 -7.56 -7.59 14.37
CA SER A 134 -7.10 -7.01 15.62
C SER A 134 -6.51 -8.06 16.55
N SER A 135 -5.30 -7.81 17.06
CA SER A 135 -4.65 -8.68 18.04
C SER A 135 -5.25 -8.60 19.44
N PHE A 136 -6.09 -7.60 19.70
CA PHE A 136 -6.64 -7.30 21.03
C PHE A 136 -7.41 -8.45 21.69
N LEU A 137 -8.11 -9.25 20.89
CA LEU A 137 -8.88 -10.40 21.39
C LEU A 137 -8.26 -11.76 21.04
N PHE A 138 -7.05 -11.78 20.51
CA PHE A 138 -6.46 -13.02 20.00
C PHE A 138 -6.22 -14.06 21.07
N ASP A 139 -5.85 -13.63 22.29
CA ASP A 139 -5.72 -14.52 23.45
C ASP A 139 -7.07 -15.17 23.82
N LYS A 140 -8.18 -14.44 23.74
CA LYS A 140 -9.52 -15.00 23.97
C LYS A 140 -9.95 -15.96 22.87
N VAL A 141 -9.57 -15.67 21.62
CA VAL A 141 -9.84 -16.60 20.50
C VAL A 141 -9.09 -17.91 20.72
N LEU A 142 -7.80 -17.85 21.07
CA LEU A 142 -7.02 -19.05 21.39
C LEU A 142 -7.58 -19.80 22.60
N GLU A 143 -7.97 -19.10 23.67
CA GLU A 143 -8.60 -19.69 24.85
C GLU A 143 -9.89 -20.42 24.50
N GLY A 144 -10.74 -19.81 23.67
CA GLY A 144 -11.98 -20.42 23.16
C GLY A 144 -11.71 -21.68 22.35
N LYS A 145 -10.68 -21.67 21.48
CA LYS A 145 -10.29 -22.86 20.70
C LYS A 145 -9.71 -23.96 21.57
N ILE A 146 -8.88 -23.62 22.58
CA ILE A 146 -8.36 -24.59 23.56
C ILE A 146 -9.52 -25.20 24.36
N ASN A 147 -10.47 -24.39 24.80
CA ASN A 147 -11.66 -24.87 25.50
C ASN A 147 -12.48 -25.87 24.65
N PHE A 148 -12.67 -25.57 23.36
CA PHE A 148 -13.33 -26.47 22.43
C PHE A 148 -12.59 -27.80 22.26
N LEU A 149 -11.24 -27.76 22.05
CA LEU A 149 -10.41 -28.95 21.93
C LEU A 149 -10.56 -29.88 23.16
N VAL A 150 -10.59 -29.30 24.35
CA VAL A 150 -10.61 -30.07 25.61
C VAL A 150 -11.99 -30.58 25.94
N ASN A 151 -12.99 -29.70 25.93
CA ASN A 151 -14.32 -30.02 26.46
C ASN A 151 -15.21 -30.68 25.40
N THR A 152 -15.00 -30.38 24.11
CA THR A 152 -15.81 -30.93 23.03
C THR A 152 -15.15 -32.13 22.37
N LEU A 153 -13.84 -32.04 22.06
CA LEU A 153 -13.11 -33.10 21.37
C LEU A 153 -12.36 -34.04 22.35
N GLY A 154 -12.29 -33.72 23.64
CA GLY A 154 -11.62 -34.54 24.65
C GLY A 154 -10.09 -34.58 24.53
N ILE A 155 -9.49 -33.70 23.71
CA ILE A 155 -8.05 -33.68 23.42
C ILE A 155 -7.31 -32.88 24.49
N LYS A 156 -6.70 -33.55 25.46
CA LYS A 156 -6.00 -32.92 26.58
C LYS A 156 -4.51 -32.70 26.35
N ARG A 157 -3.91 -33.27 25.30
CA ARG A 157 -2.49 -33.11 24.96
C ARG A 157 -2.32 -32.81 23.50
N PHE A 158 -1.81 -31.60 23.19
CA PHE A 158 -1.59 -31.11 21.86
C PHE A 158 -0.40 -30.13 21.82
N THR A 159 0.00 -29.74 20.64
CA THR A 159 1.01 -28.71 20.41
C THR A 159 0.37 -27.56 19.65
N LEU A 160 0.58 -26.33 20.13
CA LEU A 160 0.11 -25.10 19.51
C LEU A 160 1.29 -24.45 18.76
N HIS A 161 1.17 -24.34 17.45
CA HIS A 161 2.09 -23.60 16.60
C HIS A 161 1.54 -22.21 16.36
N VAL A 162 2.34 -21.18 16.57
CA VAL A 162 2.01 -19.76 16.39
C VAL A 162 3.23 -18.98 15.93
N HIS A 163 3.00 -17.79 15.42
CA HIS A 163 4.10 -16.87 15.06
C HIS A 163 5.04 -16.62 16.26
N PRO A 164 6.36 -16.47 16.07
CA PRO A 164 7.35 -16.31 17.16
C PRO A 164 7.01 -15.22 18.18
N TYR A 165 6.51 -14.05 17.73
CA TYR A 165 6.09 -12.98 18.65
C TYR A 165 4.90 -13.39 19.52
N VAL A 166 3.94 -14.13 18.98
CA VAL A 166 2.80 -14.66 19.73
C VAL A 166 3.26 -15.74 20.73
N ALA A 167 4.18 -16.60 20.34
CA ALA A 167 4.77 -17.61 21.24
C ALA A 167 5.48 -16.92 22.40
N ALA A 168 6.28 -15.89 22.15
CA ALA A 168 6.94 -15.11 23.21
C ALA A 168 5.91 -14.47 24.17
N TYR A 169 4.86 -13.84 23.63
CA TYR A 169 3.79 -13.24 24.42
C TYR A 169 3.03 -14.26 25.30
N ILE A 170 2.73 -15.45 24.77
CA ILE A 170 2.03 -16.50 25.52
C ILE A 170 2.91 -17.05 26.65
N ASN A 171 4.22 -17.14 26.43
CA ASN A 171 5.18 -17.66 27.40
C ASN A 171 5.74 -16.59 28.37
N GLN A 172 5.40 -15.32 28.19
CA GLN A 172 5.94 -14.20 28.97
C GLN A 172 5.44 -14.21 30.42
N GLY A 173 6.35 -13.93 31.35
CA GLY A 173 6.09 -13.74 32.80
C GLY A 173 6.14 -15.01 33.64
N ILE A 174 6.22 -14.82 34.97
CA ILE A 174 6.33 -15.91 35.98
C ILE A 174 5.08 -16.81 35.92
N ILE A 175 3.89 -16.21 35.83
CA ILE A 175 2.64 -16.91 35.58
C ILE A 175 2.22 -16.61 34.14
N SER A 176 2.84 -17.33 33.21
CA SER A 176 2.56 -17.13 31.78
C SER A 176 1.11 -17.48 31.41
N ARG A 177 0.61 -16.94 30.27
CA ARG A 177 -0.72 -17.33 29.75
C ARG A 177 -0.82 -18.82 29.52
N LYS A 178 0.25 -19.44 29.02
CA LYS A 178 0.35 -20.89 28.87
C LYS A 178 0.08 -21.59 30.20
N ASN A 179 0.75 -21.18 31.30
CA ASN A 179 0.58 -21.81 32.63
C ASN A 179 -0.86 -21.61 33.14
N LYS A 180 -1.47 -20.42 32.94
CA LYS A 180 -2.87 -20.16 33.30
C LYS A 180 -3.83 -21.11 32.59
N TRP A 181 -3.63 -21.31 31.30
CA TRP A 181 -4.49 -22.20 30.48
C TRP A 181 -4.23 -23.67 30.88
N GLN A 182 -3.00 -24.06 31.10
CA GLN A 182 -2.70 -25.42 31.59
C GLN A 182 -3.37 -25.73 32.95
N LEU A 183 -3.32 -24.80 33.87
CA LEU A 183 -3.97 -24.94 35.18
C LEU A 183 -5.50 -24.95 35.04
N ARG A 184 -6.07 -24.06 34.27
CA ARG A 184 -7.53 -23.93 34.12
C ARG A 184 -8.19 -25.13 33.45
N PHE A 185 -7.53 -25.71 32.44
CA PHE A 185 -8.07 -26.81 31.64
C PHE A 185 -7.48 -28.17 31.96
N GLY A 186 -6.58 -28.26 32.93
CA GLY A 186 -5.93 -29.53 33.32
C GLY A 186 -5.06 -30.12 32.20
N LEU A 187 -4.28 -29.27 31.47
CA LEU A 187 -3.65 -29.62 30.22
C LEU A 187 -2.14 -29.79 30.30
N GLY A 188 -1.63 -30.65 29.39
CA GLY A 188 -0.19 -30.67 29.06
C GLY A 188 0.00 -30.33 27.58
N PHE A 189 0.17 -29.06 27.23
CA PHE A 189 0.44 -28.65 25.86
C PHE A 189 1.69 -27.77 25.75
N ASN A 190 2.31 -27.79 24.60
CA ASN A 190 3.47 -26.97 24.27
C ASN A 190 3.10 -25.90 23.23
N VAL A 191 3.80 -24.76 23.33
CA VAL A 191 3.71 -23.68 22.33
C VAL A 191 5.03 -23.66 21.57
N ILE A 192 4.96 -23.86 20.26
CA ILE A 192 6.12 -23.90 19.36
C ILE A 192 6.06 -22.71 18.42
N PRO A 193 7.14 -21.89 18.35
CA PRO A 193 7.21 -20.79 17.38
C PRO A 193 7.37 -21.35 15.97
N ASN A 194 6.58 -20.83 15.01
CA ASN A 194 6.66 -21.17 13.59
C ASN A 194 6.69 -19.88 12.77
N GLN A 195 7.82 -19.61 12.11
CA GLN A 195 8.02 -18.41 11.27
C GLN A 195 7.21 -18.42 9.96
N LYS A 196 6.69 -19.58 9.56
CA LYS A 196 5.87 -19.70 8.33
C LYS A 196 4.43 -19.23 8.53
N LEU A 197 3.98 -19.11 9.77
CA LEU A 197 2.64 -18.65 10.11
C LEU A 197 2.58 -17.12 10.11
N ALA A 198 1.48 -16.56 9.58
CA ALA A 198 1.18 -15.15 9.73
C ALA A 198 0.96 -14.74 11.19
N PHE A 199 1.04 -13.45 11.51
CA PHE A 199 1.09 -12.94 12.89
C PHE A 199 -0.04 -13.47 13.81
N LEU A 200 -1.27 -13.60 13.28
CA LEU A 200 -2.43 -14.11 14.05
C LEU A 200 -2.90 -15.48 13.59
N GLU A 201 -2.07 -16.19 12.86
CA GLU A 201 -2.35 -17.54 12.42
C GLU A 201 -1.87 -18.54 13.48
N TYR A 202 -2.61 -19.63 13.63
CA TYR A 202 -2.30 -20.69 14.59
C TYR A 202 -2.73 -22.05 14.06
N GLN A 203 -2.01 -23.08 14.49
CA GLN A 203 -2.28 -24.47 14.14
C GLN A 203 -2.16 -25.34 15.39
N PHE A 204 -3.05 -26.32 15.52
CA PHE A 204 -2.99 -27.31 16.59
C PHE A 204 -2.60 -28.66 16.02
N PHE A 205 -1.69 -29.33 16.71
CA PHE A 205 -1.23 -30.67 16.34
C PHE A 205 -1.45 -31.64 17.49
N ASP A 206 -1.83 -32.89 17.17
CA ASP A 206 -1.94 -33.96 18.14
C ASP A 206 -0.56 -34.46 18.57
N LYS A 207 -0.54 -35.46 19.48
CA LYS A 207 0.71 -36.10 19.93
C LYS A 207 1.47 -36.81 18.81
N LYS A 208 0.81 -37.19 17.73
CA LYS A 208 1.39 -37.90 16.60
C LYS A 208 1.89 -36.91 15.52
N GLY A 209 1.74 -35.60 15.73
CA GLY A 209 2.12 -34.57 14.77
C GLY A 209 1.11 -34.37 13.63
N LYS A 210 -0.10 -34.91 13.75
CA LYS A 210 -1.17 -34.66 12.80
C LYS A 210 -1.87 -33.34 13.14
N GLU A 211 -2.11 -32.50 12.16
CA GLU A 211 -2.86 -31.25 12.35
C GLU A 211 -4.34 -31.54 12.71
N ILE A 212 -4.83 -30.83 13.72
CA ILE A 212 -6.22 -30.92 14.17
C ILE A 212 -7.04 -29.85 13.44
N ASN A 213 -7.80 -30.27 12.43
CA ASN A 213 -8.63 -29.35 11.64
C ASN A 213 -9.98 -29.17 12.32
N MET A 214 -10.21 -28.02 12.97
CA MET A 214 -11.43 -27.73 13.74
C MET A 214 -12.66 -27.47 12.89
N GLN A 215 -12.49 -27.27 11.57
CA GLN A 215 -13.63 -27.04 10.64
C GLN A 215 -14.27 -28.33 10.18
N GLU A 216 -13.51 -29.38 9.97
CA GLU A 216 -14.03 -30.68 9.50
C GLU A 216 -14.73 -31.49 10.61
N GLU A 217 -14.41 -31.24 11.88
CA GLU A 217 -14.99 -32.02 13.00
C GLU A 217 -16.34 -31.45 13.50
N ILE A 218 -16.76 -30.28 13.02
CA ILE A 218 -18.10 -29.72 13.33
C ILE A 218 -19.17 -30.31 12.40
N GLU A 219 -18.84 -30.76 11.19
CA GLU A 219 -19.77 -31.36 10.23
C GLU A 219 -20.06 -32.86 10.48
N ILE A 220 -19.31 -33.52 11.36
CA ILE A 220 -19.45 -34.97 11.62
C ILE A 220 -20.24 -35.24 12.92
N ARG A 221 -20.82 -34.26 13.57
CA ARG A 221 -21.74 -34.37 14.73
C ARG A 221 -22.98 -33.55 14.47
#